data_8201b534184c9661550d662957d49a89
#
_entry.id   8201b534184c9661550d662957d49a89
#
_cell.length_a   1.000
_cell.length_b   1.000
_cell.length_c   1.000
_cell.angle_alpha   90.00
_cell.angle_beta   90.00
_cell.angle_gamma   90.00
#
_symmetry.space_group_name_H-M   'P 1'
#
loop_
_entity.id
_entity.type
_entity.pdbx_description
1 polymer ?
#
loop_
_entity_poly.entity_id
_entity_poly.type
_entity_poly.pdbx_seq_one_letter_code
_entity_poly.pdbx_strand_id
1 'polypeptide(L)'
;MKRYRHYKRDKAIILSCFGSVIEQQMYLDLKKETQERFEGVDVFLSFSSRMVLKDLNKRGLEYKNLPQVLADVDMLGYRNIVVASINLFPTDEHELLLRTVKGFREFSYANIRATKAIINKTKETSLALKALNEKISNKEWANLYIIHGVPLLDLTGLSSVSYTENFLKLLDKNNYTCSLEGAFPYYAIKETLLRDMRENEVESVQVVPMLLVSGNHYIKDMVEIRDELSEHFNTGIVPSLSKSDRFNLIELESIREIIFQNIKEEIIKLG
;
A
#
# COMPACT_ATOMS: atom_id res chain seq x y z
N MET A 1 6.41 39.85 -5.90
CA MET A 1 5.69 40.02 -4.62
C MET A 1 6.57 39.52 -3.45
N LYS A 2 6.46 40.12 -2.24
CA LYS A 2 7.29 39.68 -1.08
C LYS A 2 7.09 38.21 -0.68
N ARG A 3 5.88 37.64 -0.86
CA ARG A 3 5.53 36.27 -0.50
C ARG A 3 6.33 35.20 -1.27
N TYR A 4 6.71 35.44 -2.52
CA TYR A 4 7.53 34.48 -3.29
C TYR A 4 8.98 34.41 -2.82
N ARG A 5 9.46 35.38 -2.03
CA ARG A 5 10.80 35.33 -1.45
C ARG A 5 10.98 34.26 -0.38
N HIS A 6 9.89 33.72 0.13
CA HIS A 6 9.91 32.64 1.09
C HIS A 6 10.34 31.31 0.44
N TYR A 7 9.84 31.01 -0.77
CA TYR A 7 10.08 29.75 -1.48
C TYR A 7 11.45 29.73 -2.16
N LYS A 8 12.49 29.38 -1.37
CA LYS A 8 13.89 29.34 -1.82
C LYS A 8 14.40 27.95 -2.15
N ARG A 9 13.74 26.91 -1.60
CA ARG A 9 14.06 25.50 -1.87
C ARG A 9 13.31 25.03 -3.12
N ASP A 10 13.91 24.12 -3.88
CA ASP A 10 13.31 23.70 -5.15
C ASP A 10 12.24 22.64 -4.93
N LYS A 11 12.61 21.40 -4.60
CA LYS A 11 11.72 20.25 -4.62
C LYS A 11 11.72 19.48 -3.29
N ALA A 12 10.54 18.98 -2.93
CA ALA A 12 10.35 18.02 -1.84
C ALA A 12 9.43 16.87 -2.27
N ILE A 13 9.66 15.69 -1.72
CA ILE A 13 8.76 14.54 -1.81
C ILE A 13 8.24 14.24 -0.41
N ILE A 14 6.91 14.06 -0.29
CA ILE A 14 6.28 13.58 0.93
C ILE A 14 5.74 12.18 0.64
N LEU A 15 6.31 11.14 1.25
CA LEU A 15 5.76 9.80 1.22
C LEU A 15 4.59 9.73 2.21
N SER A 16 3.37 9.66 1.71
CA SER A 16 2.17 9.59 2.54
C SER A 16 1.74 8.13 2.65
N CYS A 17 1.99 7.55 3.81
CA CYS A 17 1.82 6.14 4.14
C CYS A 17 0.67 5.95 5.11
N PHE A 18 0.07 4.75 5.17
CA PHE A 18 -0.87 4.40 6.23
C PHE A 18 -0.17 4.39 7.60
N GLY A 19 1.01 3.81 7.66
CA GLY A 19 1.81 3.63 8.87
C GLY A 19 1.68 2.21 9.44
N SER A 20 2.64 1.81 10.24
CA SER A 20 2.64 0.54 10.97
C SER A 20 3.32 0.70 12.32
N VAL A 21 2.79 0.05 13.35
CA VAL A 21 3.38 0.03 14.70
C VAL A 21 4.48 -1.02 14.83
N ILE A 22 4.49 -2.01 13.93
CA ILE A 22 5.37 -3.18 13.98
C ILE A 22 6.44 -3.21 12.88
N GLU A 23 6.13 -2.68 11.68
CA GLU A 23 7.00 -2.72 10.49
C GLU A 23 7.34 -1.30 9.98
N GLN A 24 7.64 -0.37 10.91
CA GLN A 24 7.99 1.02 10.57
C GLN A 24 9.24 1.09 9.71
N GLN A 25 10.16 0.15 9.90
CA GLN A 25 11.43 0.10 9.18
C GLN A 25 11.22 0.03 7.66
N MET A 26 10.16 -0.64 7.20
CA MET A 26 9.80 -0.71 5.77
C MET A 26 9.60 0.69 5.16
N TYR A 27 8.97 1.60 5.89
CA TYR A 27 8.78 2.98 5.43
C TYR A 27 10.05 3.82 5.52
N LEU A 28 10.92 3.57 6.50
CA LEU A 28 12.21 4.23 6.60
C LEU A 28 13.14 3.79 5.48
N ASP A 29 13.12 2.52 5.12
CA ASP A 29 13.90 1.97 4.01
C ASP A 29 13.39 2.53 2.67
N LEU A 30 12.07 2.60 2.47
CA LEU A 30 11.48 3.26 1.30
C LEU A 30 11.89 4.73 1.22
N LYS A 31 11.89 5.45 2.35
CA LYS A 31 12.35 6.85 2.40
C LYS A 31 13.80 6.96 1.97
N LYS A 32 14.67 6.11 2.50
CA LYS A 32 16.09 6.08 2.16
C LYS A 32 16.29 5.80 0.66
N GLU A 33 15.65 4.77 0.12
CA GLU A 33 15.73 4.43 -1.30
C GLU A 33 15.19 5.57 -2.19
N THR A 34 14.11 6.23 -1.77
CA THR A 34 13.57 7.41 -2.47
C THR A 34 14.59 8.55 -2.48
N GLN A 35 15.25 8.81 -1.34
CA GLN A 35 16.27 9.84 -1.22
C GLN A 35 17.48 9.57 -2.15
N GLU A 36 17.88 8.31 -2.26
CA GLU A 36 18.98 7.88 -3.14
C GLU A 36 18.61 7.99 -4.62
N ARG A 37 17.37 7.66 -4.99
CA ARG A 37 16.90 7.72 -6.39
C ARG A 37 16.60 9.12 -6.91
N PHE A 38 16.23 10.03 -6.02
CA PHE A 38 15.89 11.42 -6.35
C PHE A 38 16.90 12.37 -5.72
N GLU A 39 18.14 12.30 -6.20
CA GLU A 39 19.24 13.14 -5.70
C GLU A 39 18.88 14.65 -5.71
N GLY A 40 19.23 15.34 -4.63
CA GLY A 40 18.95 16.77 -4.47
C GLY A 40 17.49 17.11 -4.13
N VAL A 41 16.63 16.11 -3.91
CA VAL A 41 15.23 16.28 -3.47
C VAL A 41 15.09 15.81 -2.03
N ASP A 42 14.61 16.65 -1.12
CA ASP A 42 14.38 16.26 0.26
C ASP A 42 13.13 15.36 0.39
N VAL A 43 13.24 14.29 1.17
CA VAL A 43 12.15 13.30 1.34
C VAL A 43 11.63 13.30 2.77
N PHE A 44 10.32 13.45 2.91
CA PHE A 44 9.59 13.46 4.18
C PHE A 44 8.65 12.27 4.27
N LEU A 45 8.30 11.85 5.51
CA LEU A 45 7.30 10.84 5.78
C LEU A 45 6.08 11.45 6.47
N SER A 46 4.89 10.97 6.11
CA SER A 46 3.66 11.21 6.86
C SER A 46 2.87 9.93 7.00
N PHE A 47 2.12 9.78 8.12
CA PHE A 47 1.26 8.63 8.36
C PHE A 47 -0.20 9.06 8.45
N SER A 48 -1.12 8.31 7.82
CA SER A 48 -2.55 8.65 7.82
C SER A 48 -3.30 8.08 9.01
N SER A 49 -2.93 6.88 9.47
CA SER A 49 -3.61 6.21 10.57
C SER A 49 -3.42 6.94 11.91
N ARG A 50 -4.52 7.52 12.43
CA ARG A 50 -4.51 8.21 13.73
C ARG A 50 -4.16 7.27 14.87
N MET A 51 -4.57 6.02 14.81
CA MET A 51 -4.27 5.00 15.82
C MET A 51 -2.78 4.68 15.83
N VAL A 52 -2.19 4.45 14.65
CA VAL A 52 -0.74 4.23 14.52
C VAL A 52 0.04 5.43 15.04
N LEU A 53 -0.31 6.65 14.63
CA LEU A 53 0.33 7.87 15.10
C LEU A 53 0.28 8.00 16.64
N LYS A 54 -0.89 7.74 17.23
CA LYS A 54 -1.07 7.80 18.68
C LYS A 54 -0.16 6.80 19.39
N ASP A 55 -0.05 5.58 18.88
CA ASP A 55 0.74 4.53 19.51
C ASP A 55 2.25 4.75 19.31
N LEU A 56 2.68 5.22 18.15
CA LEU A 56 4.08 5.59 17.91
C LEU A 56 4.51 6.79 18.76
N ASN A 57 3.66 7.83 18.86
CA ASN A 57 3.95 9.01 19.67
C ASN A 57 4.04 8.67 21.17
N LYS A 58 3.24 7.73 21.68
CA LYS A 58 3.36 7.23 23.07
C LYS A 58 4.72 6.52 23.31
N ARG A 59 5.34 5.98 22.27
CA ARG A 59 6.69 5.37 22.33
C ARG A 59 7.80 6.39 22.14
N GLY A 60 7.50 7.69 22.07
CA GLY A 60 8.48 8.76 21.85
C GLY A 60 8.93 8.93 20.39
N LEU A 61 8.21 8.32 19.45
CA LEU A 61 8.47 8.44 18.01
C LEU A 61 7.55 9.51 17.42
N GLU A 62 8.09 10.69 17.16
CA GLU A 62 7.33 11.85 16.68
C GLU A 62 7.04 11.76 15.18
N TYR A 63 5.99 11.05 14.81
CA TYR A 63 5.45 11.06 13.46
C TYR A 63 4.28 12.03 13.31
N LYS A 64 4.12 12.57 12.10
CA LYS A 64 3.09 13.57 11.76
C LYS A 64 2.17 13.04 10.66
N ASN A 65 0.93 13.56 10.63
CA ASN A 65 0.02 13.31 9.52
C ASN A 65 0.32 14.21 8.31
N LEU A 66 -0.30 13.92 7.17
CA LEU A 66 -0.05 14.64 5.92
C LEU A 66 -0.29 16.17 6.03
N PRO A 67 -1.40 16.67 6.62
CA PRO A 67 -1.58 18.11 6.82
C PRO A 67 -0.45 18.78 7.61
N GLN A 68 0.04 18.14 8.67
CA GLN A 68 1.14 18.66 9.48
C GLN A 68 2.45 18.69 8.70
N VAL A 69 2.78 17.60 7.98
CA VAL A 69 4.01 17.55 7.15
C VAL A 69 3.94 18.55 6.01
N LEU A 70 2.77 18.71 5.36
CA LEU A 70 2.59 19.75 4.33
C LEU A 70 2.83 21.15 4.88
N ALA A 71 2.31 21.46 6.07
CA ALA A 71 2.55 22.76 6.72
C ALA A 71 4.04 22.98 7.03
N ASP A 72 4.74 21.96 7.54
CA ASP A 72 6.17 22.03 7.82
C ASP A 72 6.98 22.27 6.52
N VAL A 73 6.68 21.52 5.47
CA VAL A 73 7.37 21.61 4.17
C VAL A 73 7.11 22.96 3.49
N ASP A 74 5.88 23.48 3.58
CA ASP A 74 5.53 24.82 3.10
C ASP A 74 6.32 25.90 3.88
N MET A 75 6.38 25.78 5.20
CA MET A 75 7.15 26.70 6.07
C MET A 75 8.66 26.61 5.81
N LEU A 76 9.19 25.47 5.38
CA LEU A 76 10.59 25.33 4.94
C LEU A 76 10.87 26.02 3.59
N GLY A 77 9.84 26.41 2.85
CA GLY A 77 9.93 27.20 1.63
C GLY A 77 10.25 26.40 0.37
N TYR A 78 9.69 25.18 0.24
CA TYR A 78 9.78 24.41 -1.01
C TYR A 78 8.77 24.92 -2.04
N ARG A 79 9.24 25.14 -3.28
CA ARG A 79 8.40 25.59 -4.40
C ARG A 79 7.53 24.49 -4.98
N ASN A 80 8.10 23.28 -5.06
CA ASN A 80 7.55 22.16 -5.77
C ASN A 80 7.47 20.98 -4.81
N ILE A 81 6.26 20.46 -4.56
CA ILE A 81 6.02 19.38 -3.61
C ILE A 81 5.29 18.26 -4.31
N VAL A 82 5.86 17.06 -4.29
CA VAL A 82 5.18 15.83 -4.69
C VAL A 82 4.73 15.08 -3.46
N VAL A 83 3.44 14.87 -3.31
CA VAL A 83 2.86 13.98 -2.30
C VAL A 83 2.68 12.60 -2.94
N ALA A 84 3.56 11.68 -2.61
CA ALA A 84 3.50 10.30 -3.10
C ALA A 84 2.51 9.49 -2.26
N SER A 85 1.48 8.98 -2.91
CA SER A 85 0.50 8.08 -2.29
C SER A 85 1.09 6.68 -2.14
N ILE A 86 1.42 6.31 -0.92
CA ILE A 86 1.91 4.97 -0.57
C ILE A 86 0.70 4.12 -0.10
N ASN A 87 -0.35 4.13 -0.92
CA ASN A 87 -1.55 3.33 -0.78
C ASN A 87 -1.59 2.30 -1.91
N LEU A 88 -1.88 1.05 -1.57
CA LEU A 88 -1.93 -0.03 -2.56
C LEU A 88 -3.06 0.22 -3.57
N PHE A 89 -4.26 0.51 -3.09
CA PHE A 89 -5.45 0.78 -3.90
C PHE A 89 -5.90 2.24 -3.79
N PRO A 90 -6.58 2.79 -4.82
CA PRO A 90 -7.16 4.14 -4.79
C PRO A 90 -8.48 4.19 -4.01
N THR A 91 -8.45 3.83 -2.72
CA THR A 91 -9.59 3.80 -1.80
C THR A 91 -9.69 5.09 -0.98
N ASP A 92 -10.49 5.09 0.07
CA ASP A 92 -10.78 6.23 0.95
C ASP A 92 -9.54 6.94 1.49
N GLU A 93 -8.49 6.21 1.87
CA GLU A 93 -7.22 6.80 2.33
C GLU A 93 -6.53 7.59 1.21
N HIS A 94 -6.55 7.07 -0.01
CA HIS A 94 -6.03 7.79 -1.17
C HIS A 94 -6.88 9.04 -1.49
N GLU A 95 -8.20 8.92 -1.43
CA GLU A 95 -9.12 10.04 -1.63
C GLU A 95 -8.94 11.12 -0.56
N LEU A 96 -8.72 10.75 0.70
CA LEU A 96 -8.40 11.69 1.78
C LEU A 96 -7.10 12.45 1.49
N LEU A 97 -6.06 11.75 1.00
CA LEU A 97 -4.81 12.37 0.56
C LEU A 97 -5.07 13.40 -0.55
N LEU A 98 -5.83 13.02 -1.60
CA LEU A 98 -6.13 13.93 -2.71
C LEU A 98 -6.90 15.16 -2.25
N ARG A 99 -7.90 14.99 -1.38
CA ARG A 99 -8.65 16.11 -0.76
C ARG A 99 -7.75 17.01 0.06
N THR A 100 -6.82 16.43 0.84
CA THR A 100 -5.85 17.20 1.62
C THR A 100 -4.95 18.04 0.73
N VAL A 101 -4.38 17.45 -0.33
CA VAL A 101 -3.55 18.17 -1.30
C VAL A 101 -4.33 19.26 -2.01
N LYS A 102 -5.58 18.99 -2.42
CA LYS A 102 -6.46 19.99 -3.04
C LYS A 102 -6.69 21.18 -2.10
N GLY A 103 -7.05 20.91 -0.84
CA GLY A 103 -7.26 21.97 0.14
C GLY A 103 -5.99 22.80 0.40
N PHE A 104 -4.83 22.17 0.47
CA PHE A 104 -3.56 22.88 0.67
C PHE A 104 -3.20 23.82 -0.48
N ARG A 105 -3.55 23.49 -1.72
CA ARG A 105 -3.34 24.35 -2.90
C ARG A 105 -4.11 25.66 -2.84
N GLU A 106 -5.20 25.75 -2.09
CA GLU A 106 -6.02 26.95 -2.01
C GLU A 106 -5.32 28.10 -1.27
N PHE A 107 -4.38 27.80 -0.38
CA PHE A 107 -3.69 28.81 0.42
C PHE A 107 -2.16 28.81 0.31
N SER A 108 -1.54 27.70 -0.10
CA SER A 108 -0.10 27.64 -0.33
C SER A 108 0.26 28.20 -1.72
N TYR A 109 1.40 28.84 -1.79
CA TYR A 109 2.00 29.28 -3.07
C TYR A 109 2.93 28.22 -3.68
N ALA A 110 3.16 27.11 -3.00
CA ALA A 110 3.89 25.99 -3.55
C ALA A 110 3.08 25.29 -4.65
N ASN A 111 3.76 24.79 -5.66
CA ASN A 111 3.17 23.92 -6.65
C ASN A 111 3.13 22.47 -6.09
N ILE A 112 1.97 22.02 -5.64
CA ILE A 112 1.81 20.75 -4.96
C ILE A 112 1.11 19.75 -5.89
N ARG A 113 1.66 18.56 -6.07
CA ARG A 113 1.07 17.49 -6.88
C ARG A 113 0.97 16.21 -6.07
N ALA A 114 -0.01 15.38 -6.37
CA ALA A 114 -0.19 14.05 -5.76
C ALA A 114 -0.02 12.96 -6.82
N THR A 115 0.63 11.87 -6.46
CA THR A 115 0.72 10.69 -7.32
C THR A 115 -0.58 9.88 -7.32
N LYS A 116 -0.70 8.97 -8.27
CA LYS A 116 -1.70 7.90 -8.22
C LYS A 116 -1.38 6.91 -7.10
N ALA A 117 -2.38 6.11 -6.69
CA ALA A 117 -2.15 4.90 -5.90
C ALA A 117 -1.32 3.87 -6.70
N ILE A 118 -0.81 2.84 -6.04
CA ILE A 118 0.10 1.86 -6.66
C ILE A 118 -0.65 1.02 -7.69
N ILE A 119 -1.74 0.40 -7.31
CA ILE A 119 -2.61 -0.39 -8.20
C ILE A 119 -3.61 0.56 -8.87
N ASN A 120 -3.20 1.15 -9.97
CA ASN A 120 -4.01 2.13 -10.71
C ASN A 120 -3.93 1.94 -12.24
N LYS A 121 -2.76 1.67 -12.78
CA LYS A 121 -2.56 1.51 -14.21
C LYS A 121 -2.52 0.02 -14.58
N THR A 122 -3.29 -0.39 -15.57
CA THR A 122 -3.48 -1.81 -15.94
C THR A 122 -2.17 -2.53 -16.24
N LYS A 123 -1.29 -1.92 -17.05
CA LYS A 123 -0.03 -2.55 -17.48
C LYS A 123 0.90 -2.84 -16.29
N GLU A 124 1.18 -1.81 -15.51
CA GLU A 124 2.09 -1.89 -14.36
C GLU A 124 1.53 -2.82 -13.29
N THR A 125 0.22 -2.73 -13.02
CA THR A 125 -0.50 -3.63 -12.11
C THR A 125 -0.37 -5.09 -12.55
N SER A 126 -0.65 -5.40 -13.82
CA SER A 126 -0.56 -6.78 -14.33
C SER A 126 0.84 -7.34 -14.20
N LEU A 127 1.87 -6.54 -14.49
CA LEU A 127 3.26 -6.97 -14.36
C LEU A 127 3.65 -7.21 -12.91
N ALA A 128 3.21 -6.34 -11.98
CA ALA A 128 3.48 -6.51 -10.56
C ALA A 128 2.79 -7.74 -9.98
N LEU A 129 1.53 -8.00 -10.35
CA LEU A 129 0.78 -9.18 -9.90
C LEU A 129 1.38 -10.49 -10.46
N LYS A 130 1.85 -10.48 -11.71
CA LYS A 130 2.60 -11.63 -12.26
C LYS A 130 3.88 -11.87 -11.49
N ALA A 131 4.69 -10.83 -11.26
CA ALA A 131 5.93 -10.93 -10.50
C ALA A 131 5.69 -11.42 -9.06
N LEU A 132 4.61 -10.97 -8.42
CA LEU A 132 4.17 -11.47 -7.11
C LEU A 132 3.87 -12.96 -7.20
N ASN A 133 2.98 -13.36 -8.10
CA ASN A 133 2.57 -14.75 -8.24
C ASN A 133 3.77 -15.66 -8.53
N GLU A 134 4.65 -15.29 -9.46
CA GLU A 134 5.87 -16.04 -9.78
C GLU A 134 6.81 -16.17 -8.57
N LYS A 135 6.89 -15.12 -7.74
CA LYS A 135 7.79 -15.10 -6.57
C LYS A 135 7.35 -16.00 -5.43
N ILE A 136 6.01 -16.12 -5.24
CA ILE A 136 5.44 -16.85 -4.09
C ILE A 136 4.88 -18.22 -4.48
N SER A 137 4.66 -18.49 -5.78
CA SER A 137 4.08 -19.75 -6.24
C SER A 137 4.92 -20.96 -5.82
N ASN A 138 4.24 -21.90 -5.22
CA ASN A 138 4.74 -23.23 -4.95
C ASN A 138 3.75 -24.25 -5.55
N LYS A 139 4.23 -25.20 -6.33
CA LYS A 139 3.36 -26.18 -7.02
C LYS A 139 2.52 -27.05 -6.09
N GLU A 140 2.96 -27.19 -4.84
CA GLU A 140 2.30 -28.01 -3.82
C GLU A 140 1.29 -27.21 -2.98
N TRP A 141 1.23 -25.88 -3.15
CA TRP A 141 0.40 -25.00 -2.35
C TRP A 141 -0.55 -24.18 -3.22
N ALA A 142 -1.81 -24.14 -2.83
CA ALA A 142 -2.73 -23.12 -3.32
C ALA A 142 -2.46 -21.77 -2.63
N ASN A 143 -2.72 -20.67 -3.34
CA ASN A 143 -2.58 -19.33 -2.79
C ASN A 143 -3.95 -18.74 -2.47
N LEU A 144 -4.19 -18.35 -1.23
CA LEU A 144 -5.33 -17.51 -0.85
C LEU A 144 -4.85 -16.06 -0.67
N TYR A 145 -5.06 -15.24 -1.68
CA TYR A 145 -4.78 -13.80 -1.61
C TYR A 145 -5.88 -13.09 -0.83
N ILE A 146 -5.50 -12.42 0.24
CA ILE A 146 -6.44 -11.68 1.10
C ILE A 146 -6.21 -10.20 0.97
N ILE A 147 -7.17 -9.51 0.37
CA ILE A 147 -7.16 -8.05 0.20
C ILE A 147 -7.89 -7.43 1.40
N HIS A 148 -7.41 -6.26 1.88
CA HIS A 148 -8.15 -5.56 2.94
C HIS A 148 -9.61 -5.31 2.52
N GLY A 149 -9.79 -4.89 1.26
CA GLY A 149 -11.11 -4.58 0.71
C GLY A 149 -11.55 -3.15 1.06
N VAL A 150 -12.80 -2.86 0.71
CA VAL A 150 -13.47 -1.59 0.97
C VAL A 150 -14.91 -1.87 1.39
N PRO A 151 -15.41 -1.26 2.49
CA PRO A 151 -16.68 -1.65 3.10
C PRO A 151 -17.92 -1.21 2.31
N LEU A 152 -17.79 -0.33 1.33
CA LEU A 152 -18.89 0.18 0.51
C LEU A 152 -18.63 -0.12 -0.96
N LEU A 153 -19.63 -0.67 -1.66
CA LEU A 153 -19.52 -1.08 -3.06
C LEU A 153 -19.44 0.07 -4.06
N ASP A 154 -19.81 1.29 -3.66
CA ASP A 154 -19.72 2.51 -4.45
C ASP A 154 -18.45 3.33 -4.22
N LEU A 155 -17.52 2.84 -3.38
CA LEU A 155 -16.25 3.52 -3.14
C LEU A 155 -15.34 3.51 -4.36
N THR A 156 -14.60 4.60 -4.50
CA THR A 156 -13.50 4.70 -5.45
C THR A 156 -12.49 3.56 -5.20
N GLY A 157 -12.02 2.95 -6.27
CA GLY A 157 -11.01 1.88 -6.17
C GLY A 157 -11.56 0.46 -6.18
N LEU A 158 -12.87 0.24 -6.05
CA LEU A 158 -13.46 -1.09 -6.14
C LEU A 158 -13.10 -1.80 -7.46
N SER A 159 -13.06 -1.06 -8.57
CA SER A 159 -12.64 -1.62 -9.86
C SER A 159 -11.19 -2.12 -9.86
N SER A 160 -10.29 -1.44 -9.14
CA SER A 160 -8.88 -1.87 -8.99
C SER A 160 -8.76 -3.11 -8.11
N VAL A 161 -9.58 -3.19 -7.06
CA VAL A 161 -9.68 -4.40 -6.20
C VAL A 161 -10.19 -5.57 -7.02
N SER A 162 -11.35 -5.42 -7.68
CA SER A 162 -11.94 -6.49 -8.50
C SER A 162 -11.05 -6.91 -9.67
N TYR A 163 -10.33 -5.96 -10.28
CA TYR A 163 -9.33 -6.28 -11.30
C TYR A 163 -8.23 -7.17 -10.72
N THR A 164 -7.69 -6.81 -9.56
CA THR A 164 -6.63 -7.57 -8.89
C THR A 164 -7.08 -8.99 -8.57
N GLU A 165 -8.27 -9.15 -7.97
CA GLU A 165 -8.85 -10.45 -7.62
C GLU A 165 -9.02 -11.34 -8.86
N ASN A 166 -9.66 -10.82 -9.89
CA ASN A 166 -9.89 -11.58 -11.13
C ASN A 166 -8.59 -11.90 -11.86
N PHE A 167 -7.65 -10.96 -11.90
CA PHE A 167 -6.38 -11.17 -12.59
C PHE A 167 -5.54 -12.26 -11.89
N LEU A 168 -5.47 -12.26 -10.56
CA LEU A 168 -4.76 -13.29 -9.80
C LEU A 168 -5.36 -14.69 -10.04
N LYS A 169 -6.69 -14.82 -10.07
CA LYS A 169 -7.38 -16.08 -10.40
C LYS A 169 -7.05 -16.59 -11.80
N LEU A 170 -6.83 -15.69 -12.75
CA LEU A 170 -6.47 -16.05 -14.13
C LEU A 170 -5.01 -16.50 -14.28
N LEU A 171 -4.13 -16.17 -13.33
CA LEU A 171 -2.71 -16.56 -13.39
C LEU A 171 -2.48 -18.03 -13.06
N ASP A 172 -3.25 -18.59 -12.14
CA ASP A 172 -3.16 -20.00 -11.75
C ASP A 172 -4.52 -20.50 -11.23
N LYS A 173 -4.90 -21.72 -11.59
CA LYS A 173 -6.13 -22.38 -11.11
C LYS A 173 -6.17 -22.56 -9.59
N ASN A 174 -5.01 -22.62 -8.94
CA ASN A 174 -4.85 -22.74 -7.50
C ASN A 174 -4.75 -21.37 -6.79
N ASN A 175 -5.06 -20.29 -7.48
CA ASN A 175 -5.17 -18.96 -6.88
C ASN A 175 -6.61 -18.67 -6.50
N TYR A 176 -6.81 -18.41 -5.22
CA TYR A 176 -8.07 -18.00 -4.62
C TYR A 176 -7.95 -16.59 -4.08
N THR A 177 -9.06 -15.87 -3.99
CA THR A 177 -9.06 -14.49 -3.50
C THR A 177 -10.25 -14.25 -2.58
N CYS A 178 -10.06 -13.44 -1.55
CA CYS A 178 -11.12 -12.88 -0.71
C CYS A 178 -10.69 -11.53 -0.16
N SER A 179 -11.60 -10.82 0.49
CA SER A 179 -11.27 -9.61 1.24
C SER A 179 -11.55 -9.80 2.74
N LEU A 180 -10.99 -8.91 3.56
CA LEU A 180 -11.38 -8.80 4.98
C LEU A 180 -12.73 -8.09 5.09
N GLU A 181 -12.88 -6.98 4.36
CA GLU A 181 -14.07 -6.13 4.33
C GLU A 181 -14.46 -5.84 2.87
N GLY A 182 -15.76 -5.65 2.62
CA GLY A 182 -16.25 -5.21 1.31
C GLY A 182 -16.57 -6.35 0.35
N ALA A 183 -16.08 -6.24 -0.89
CA ALA A 183 -16.41 -7.19 -1.95
C ALA A 183 -15.85 -8.59 -1.66
N PHE A 184 -16.72 -9.59 -1.67
CA PHE A 184 -16.36 -10.98 -1.41
C PHE A 184 -15.58 -11.20 -0.10
N PRO A 185 -16.12 -10.73 1.06
CA PRO A 185 -15.41 -10.87 2.32
C PRO A 185 -15.33 -12.34 2.74
N TYR A 186 -14.23 -12.72 3.35
CA TYR A 186 -13.94 -14.10 3.73
C TYR A 186 -15.09 -14.78 4.48
N TYR A 187 -15.66 -14.09 5.48
CA TYR A 187 -16.77 -14.64 6.27
C TYR A 187 -18.01 -14.99 5.44
N ALA A 188 -18.23 -14.31 4.30
CA ALA A 188 -19.41 -14.55 3.45
C ALA A 188 -19.17 -15.62 2.39
N ILE A 189 -17.91 -15.85 1.97
CA ILE A 189 -17.58 -16.79 0.89
C ILE A 189 -16.75 -18.00 1.35
N LYS A 190 -16.45 -18.10 2.64
CA LYS A 190 -15.64 -19.18 3.23
C LYS A 190 -16.07 -20.58 2.74
N GLU A 191 -17.34 -20.90 2.86
CA GLU A 191 -17.86 -22.24 2.47
C GLU A 191 -17.68 -22.49 0.97
N THR A 192 -17.82 -21.47 0.14
CA THR A 192 -17.56 -21.58 -1.31
C THR A 192 -16.08 -21.82 -1.56
N LEU A 193 -15.19 -21.06 -0.91
CA LEU A 193 -13.74 -21.26 -1.03
C LEU A 193 -13.32 -22.67 -0.61
N LEU A 194 -13.82 -23.17 0.53
CA LEU A 194 -13.51 -24.50 1.04
C LEU A 194 -13.99 -25.60 0.08
N ARG A 195 -15.20 -25.45 -0.48
CA ARG A 195 -15.73 -26.37 -1.48
C ARG A 195 -14.86 -26.37 -2.74
N ASP A 196 -14.59 -25.21 -3.32
CA ASP A 196 -13.85 -25.06 -4.56
C ASP A 196 -12.40 -25.58 -4.42
N MET A 197 -11.76 -25.36 -3.26
CA MET A 197 -10.43 -25.92 -2.94
C MET A 197 -10.47 -27.45 -2.86
N ARG A 198 -11.50 -28.05 -2.23
CA ARG A 198 -11.66 -29.52 -2.18
C ARG A 198 -11.94 -30.12 -3.54
N GLU A 199 -12.78 -29.49 -4.36
CA GLU A 199 -13.06 -29.94 -5.74
C GLU A 199 -11.81 -29.87 -6.63
N ASN A 200 -10.85 -28.96 -6.34
CA ASN A 200 -9.56 -28.85 -7.01
C ASN A 200 -8.46 -29.71 -6.36
N GLU A 201 -8.81 -30.60 -5.42
CA GLU A 201 -7.89 -31.51 -4.73
C GLU A 201 -6.72 -30.79 -4.03
N VAL A 202 -7.00 -29.59 -3.45
CA VAL A 202 -6.00 -28.82 -2.72
C VAL A 202 -5.71 -29.49 -1.39
N GLU A 203 -4.43 -29.76 -1.10
CA GLU A 203 -3.97 -30.33 0.17
C GLU A 203 -3.36 -29.27 1.08
N SER A 204 -2.71 -28.27 0.49
CA SER A 204 -2.00 -27.21 1.22
C SER A 204 -2.39 -25.80 0.72
N VAL A 205 -2.61 -24.87 1.65
CA VAL A 205 -3.01 -23.48 1.35
C VAL A 205 -2.07 -22.51 2.05
N GLN A 206 -1.48 -21.60 1.31
CA GLN A 206 -0.79 -20.45 1.91
C GLN A 206 -1.64 -19.17 1.81
N VAL A 207 -1.79 -18.49 2.93
CA VAL A 207 -2.39 -17.16 3.01
C VAL A 207 -1.39 -16.14 2.48
N VAL A 208 -1.81 -15.32 1.53
CA VAL A 208 -1.01 -14.25 0.92
C VAL A 208 -1.62 -12.89 1.26
N PRO A 209 -1.09 -12.19 2.26
CA PRO A 209 -1.60 -10.87 2.63
C PRO A 209 -1.34 -9.84 1.52
N MET A 210 -2.39 -9.29 0.93
CA MET A 210 -2.29 -8.17 0.00
C MET A 210 -2.18 -6.84 0.77
N LEU A 211 -1.20 -6.79 1.67
CA LEU A 211 -0.89 -5.63 2.51
C LEU A 211 0.45 -5.02 2.06
N LEU A 212 0.46 -3.71 1.82
CA LEU A 212 1.69 -3.03 1.41
C LEU A 212 2.77 -3.15 2.49
N VAL A 213 2.38 -2.89 3.74
CA VAL A 213 3.19 -3.12 4.94
C VAL A 213 2.32 -3.76 6.01
N SER A 214 2.82 -4.81 6.63
CA SER A 214 2.12 -5.56 7.66
C SER A 214 1.84 -4.71 8.90
N GLY A 215 0.67 -4.88 9.45
CA GLY A 215 0.17 -4.18 10.63
C GLY A 215 -0.73 -5.08 11.47
N ASN A 216 -1.67 -4.49 12.20
CA ASN A 216 -2.60 -5.22 13.07
C ASN A 216 -3.44 -6.26 12.32
N HIS A 217 -3.84 -5.97 11.06
CA HIS A 217 -4.57 -6.94 10.22
C HIS A 217 -3.76 -8.20 9.93
N TYR A 218 -2.43 -8.09 9.76
CA TYR A 218 -1.59 -9.28 9.63
C TYR A 218 -1.63 -10.13 10.90
N ILE A 219 -1.46 -9.49 12.06
CA ILE A 219 -1.34 -10.20 13.35
C ILE A 219 -2.66 -10.89 13.73
N LYS A 220 -3.80 -10.25 13.46
CA LYS A 220 -5.12 -10.75 13.85
C LYS A 220 -5.78 -11.54 12.72
N ASP A 221 -6.16 -10.84 11.68
CA ASP A 221 -7.08 -11.37 10.67
C ASP A 221 -6.42 -12.44 9.81
N MET A 222 -5.15 -12.26 9.39
CA MET A 222 -4.46 -13.25 8.57
C MET A 222 -4.14 -14.52 9.35
N VAL A 223 -3.78 -14.39 10.63
CA VAL A 223 -3.52 -15.52 11.52
C VAL A 223 -4.82 -16.27 11.82
N GLU A 224 -5.91 -15.56 12.11
CA GLU A 224 -7.23 -16.16 12.35
C GLU A 224 -7.71 -16.96 11.13
N ILE A 225 -7.66 -16.38 9.94
CA ILE A 225 -8.04 -17.06 8.70
C ILE A 225 -7.16 -18.29 8.44
N ARG A 226 -5.83 -18.20 8.65
CA ARG A 226 -4.94 -19.34 8.53
C ARG A 226 -5.33 -20.45 9.51
N ASP A 227 -5.64 -20.12 10.78
CA ASP A 227 -5.99 -21.08 11.81
C ASP A 227 -7.33 -21.77 11.51
N GLU A 228 -8.33 -21.03 11.02
CA GLU A 228 -9.59 -21.63 10.54
C GLU A 228 -9.36 -22.57 9.35
N LEU A 229 -8.53 -22.19 8.39
CA LEU A 229 -8.21 -23.07 7.25
C LEU A 229 -7.46 -24.33 7.68
N SER A 230 -6.72 -24.29 8.79
CA SER A 230 -5.96 -25.43 9.31
C SER A 230 -6.83 -26.60 9.78
N GLU A 231 -8.12 -26.37 9.98
CA GLU A 231 -9.10 -27.44 10.24
C GLU A 231 -9.36 -28.31 9.00
N HIS A 232 -8.97 -27.84 7.82
CA HIS A 232 -9.30 -28.49 6.54
C HIS A 232 -8.10 -28.81 5.66
N PHE A 233 -7.01 -28.03 5.76
CA PHE A 233 -5.83 -28.11 4.90
C PHE A 233 -4.55 -27.98 5.72
N ASN A 234 -3.42 -28.39 5.13
CA ASN A 234 -2.12 -27.93 5.63
C ASN A 234 -1.98 -26.44 5.30
N THR A 235 -1.68 -25.58 6.30
CA THR A 235 -1.75 -24.13 6.11
C THR A 235 -0.50 -23.41 6.55
N GLY A 236 -0.23 -22.31 5.88
CA GLY A 236 0.83 -21.37 6.23
C GLY A 236 0.49 -19.94 5.81
N ILE A 237 1.29 -18.99 6.25
CA ILE A 237 1.30 -17.64 5.69
C ILE A 237 2.57 -17.53 4.86
N VAL A 238 2.47 -16.92 3.68
CA VAL A 238 3.63 -16.73 2.80
C VAL A 238 4.77 -16.04 3.57
N PRO A 239 6.01 -16.54 3.48
CA PRO A 239 7.14 -15.97 4.20
C PRO A 239 7.51 -14.58 3.64
N SER A 240 8.23 -13.80 4.44
CA SER A 240 8.83 -12.54 3.99
C SER A 240 9.68 -12.75 2.74
N LEU A 241 9.69 -11.74 1.87
CA LEU A 241 10.52 -11.73 0.65
C LEU A 241 11.97 -11.32 0.91
N SER A 242 12.28 -10.77 2.07
CA SER A 242 13.61 -10.32 2.42
C SER A 242 14.02 -10.69 3.86
N LYS A 243 14.34 -9.68 4.66
CA LYS A 243 14.83 -9.86 6.03
C LYS A 243 13.80 -9.51 7.11
N SER A 244 12.59 -9.09 6.73
CA SER A 244 11.53 -8.81 7.68
C SER A 244 10.97 -10.13 8.26
N ASP A 245 10.32 -10.05 9.42
CA ASP A 245 9.68 -11.23 10.02
C ASP A 245 8.35 -11.59 9.34
N ARG A 246 7.82 -10.70 8.50
CA ARG A 246 6.48 -10.81 7.91
C ARG A 246 6.50 -10.47 6.45
N PHE A 247 5.55 -11.02 5.70
CA PHE A 247 5.34 -10.69 4.30
C PHE A 247 4.85 -9.23 4.15
N ASN A 248 5.54 -8.46 3.33
CA ASN A 248 5.20 -7.08 2.99
C ASN A 248 5.30 -6.90 1.47
N LEU A 249 4.22 -6.46 0.80
CA LEU A 249 4.24 -6.23 -0.65
C LEU A 249 5.26 -5.17 -1.07
N ILE A 250 5.59 -4.23 -0.20
CA ILE A 250 6.59 -3.19 -0.48
C ILE A 250 8.00 -3.77 -0.71
N GLU A 251 8.27 -4.99 -0.26
CA GLU A 251 9.55 -5.70 -0.51
C GLU A 251 9.67 -6.17 -1.96
N LEU A 252 8.56 -6.25 -2.69
CA LEU A 252 8.56 -6.61 -4.10
C LEU A 252 9.08 -5.43 -4.94
N GLU A 253 10.17 -5.65 -5.68
CA GLU A 253 10.81 -4.61 -6.50
C GLU A 253 9.83 -3.97 -7.48
N SER A 254 8.98 -4.76 -8.14
CA SER A 254 7.97 -4.25 -9.07
C SER A 254 6.97 -3.28 -8.42
N ILE A 255 6.66 -3.44 -7.15
CA ILE A 255 5.83 -2.50 -6.38
C ILE A 255 6.58 -1.21 -6.11
N ARG A 256 7.84 -1.27 -5.69
CA ARG A 256 8.66 -0.07 -5.47
C ARG A 256 8.89 0.70 -6.77
N GLU A 257 9.14 0.01 -7.87
CA GLU A 257 9.30 0.66 -9.19
C GLU A 257 8.05 1.44 -9.62
N ILE A 258 6.84 0.94 -9.35
CA ILE A 258 5.59 1.70 -9.58
C ILE A 258 5.57 2.98 -8.74
N ILE A 259 5.96 2.90 -7.46
CA ILE A 259 6.01 4.08 -6.58
C ILE A 259 6.97 5.12 -7.16
N PHE A 260 8.20 4.72 -7.52
CA PHE A 260 9.21 5.64 -8.06
C PHE A 260 8.83 6.20 -9.43
N GLN A 261 8.22 5.39 -10.29
CA GLN A 261 7.73 5.88 -11.57
C GLN A 261 6.59 6.91 -11.39
N ASN A 262 5.67 6.67 -10.47
CA ASN A 262 4.60 7.63 -10.16
C ASN A 262 5.16 8.95 -9.62
N ILE A 263 6.18 8.90 -8.75
CA ILE A 263 6.87 10.10 -8.25
C ILE A 263 7.55 10.85 -9.40
N LYS A 264 8.32 10.14 -10.24
CA LYS A 264 9.03 10.70 -11.39
C LYS A 264 8.08 11.43 -12.36
N GLU A 265 6.93 10.83 -12.65
CA GLU A 265 5.92 11.44 -13.52
C GLU A 265 5.41 12.78 -12.96
N GLU A 266 5.20 12.88 -11.64
CA GLU A 266 4.73 14.13 -11.04
C GLU A 266 5.87 15.17 -10.90
N ILE A 267 7.12 14.74 -10.66
CA ILE A 267 8.29 15.64 -10.69
C ILE A 267 8.45 16.28 -12.07
N ILE A 268 8.33 15.49 -13.15
CA ILE A 268 8.42 16.02 -14.52
C ILE A 268 7.35 17.07 -14.81
N LYS A 269 6.14 16.92 -14.28
CA LYS A 269 5.04 17.88 -14.44
C LYS A 269 5.19 19.15 -13.61
N LEU A 270 6.12 19.18 -12.66
CA LEU A 270 6.44 20.37 -11.86
C LEU A 270 7.39 21.33 -12.59
N GLY A 271 8.10 20.85 -13.58
CA GLY A 271 9.05 21.64 -14.39
C GLY A 271 10.46 21.51 -13.90
#